data_43d00c45185e0b6dfb937accaa49e4cf
#
_entry.id   43d00c45185e0b6dfb937accaa49e4cf
#
_cell.length_a   1.000
_cell.length_b   1.000
_cell.length_c   1.000
_cell.angle_alpha   90.00
_cell.angle_beta   90.00
_cell.angle_gamma   90.00
#
_symmetry.space_group_name_H-M   'P 1'
#
loop_
_entity.id
_entity.type
_entity.pdbx_description
1 polymer ?
#
loop_
_entity_poly.entity_id
_entity_poly.type
_entity_poly.pdbx_seq_one_letter_code
_entity_poly.pdbx_strand_id
1 'polypeptide(L)'
;MENDFNKLVDTFKTLVTDTMNAYVMSDIVIGEVISTSPYQIQVDPKIIIPETNLVFTKNTTDWTAEISVDHVTENRAGGVGAAEYQSHNHDYVGRKKFLIHNSLKVGDKVILIQESGGQRYIVLDRWYNPNRGCTTK
;
A
#
# COMPACT_ATOMS: atom_id res chain seq x y z
N MET A 1 31.49 34.70 -34.73
CA MET A 1 31.63 33.23 -34.72
C MET A 1 31.33 32.61 -33.37
N GLU A 2 31.92 33.09 -32.30
CA GLU A 2 31.67 32.57 -30.96
C GLU A 2 30.19 32.66 -30.52
N ASN A 3 29.49 33.73 -30.91
CA ASN A 3 28.09 33.94 -30.58
C ASN A 3 27.13 32.95 -31.31
N ASP A 4 27.47 32.51 -32.49
CA ASP A 4 26.64 31.57 -33.25
C ASP A 4 26.81 30.13 -32.79
N PHE A 5 28.02 29.77 -32.33
CA PHE A 5 28.26 28.46 -31.73
C PHE A 5 27.54 28.33 -30.38
N ASN A 6 27.58 29.34 -29.57
CA ASN A 6 26.86 29.34 -28.29
C ASN A 6 25.34 29.24 -28.49
N LYS A 7 24.78 29.95 -29.44
CA LYS A 7 23.37 29.84 -29.81
C LYS A 7 23.00 28.44 -30.29
N LEU A 8 23.88 27.78 -31.06
CA LEU A 8 23.66 26.41 -31.47
C LEU A 8 23.64 25.45 -30.26
N VAL A 9 24.60 25.58 -29.35
CA VAL A 9 24.65 24.78 -28.12
C VAL A 9 23.41 25.01 -27.27
N ASP A 10 22.97 26.24 -27.11
CA ASP A 10 21.76 26.55 -26.34
C ASP A 10 20.50 26.01 -26.98
N THR A 11 20.42 26.06 -28.32
CA THR A 11 19.32 25.42 -29.07
C THR A 11 19.28 23.92 -28.83
N PHE A 12 20.44 23.23 -28.87
CA PHE A 12 20.49 21.79 -28.57
C PHE A 12 20.10 21.48 -27.13
N LYS A 13 20.56 22.25 -26.16
CA LYS A 13 20.16 22.08 -24.75
C LYS A 13 18.65 22.24 -24.59
N THR A 14 18.06 23.27 -25.19
CA THR A 14 16.62 23.51 -25.16
C THR A 14 15.87 22.35 -25.79
N LEU A 15 16.29 21.89 -26.97
CA LEU A 15 15.66 20.77 -27.66
C LEU A 15 15.68 19.47 -26.82
N VAL A 16 16.81 19.16 -26.19
CA VAL A 16 16.94 18.00 -25.28
C VAL A 16 16.02 18.16 -24.08
N THR A 17 16.00 19.33 -23.44
CA THR A 17 15.13 19.60 -22.29
C THR A 17 13.66 19.49 -22.65
N ASP A 18 13.26 20.07 -23.78
CA ASP A 18 11.87 20.03 -24.26
C ASP A 18 11.46 18.60 -24.62
N THR A 19 12.37 17.82 -25.21
CA THR A 19 12.14 16.39 -25.51
C THR A 19 11.97 15.60 -24.22
N MET A 20 12.82 15.80 -23.22
CA MET A 20 12.70 15.12 -21.94
C MET A 20 11.41 15.50 -21.20
N ASN A 21 11.02 16.78 -21.24
CA ASN A 21 9.78 17.26 -20.64
C ASN A 21 8.52 16.76 -21.36
N ALA A 22 8.61 16.45 -22.65
CA ALA A 22 7.53 15.88 -23.43
C ALA A 22 7.27 14.39 -23.09
N TYR A 23 8.28 13.69 -22.54
CA TYR A 23 8.12 12.33 -22.01
C TYR A 23 7.65 12.39 -20.56
N VAL A 24 6.45 11.88 -20.32
CA VAL A 24 5.99 11.64 -18.94
C VAL A 24 6.81 10.48 -18.37
N MET A 25 7.83 10.81 -17.61
CA MET A 25 8.68 9.84 -16.91
C MET A 25 7.93 9.24 -15.73
N SER A 26 8.35 8.04 -15.31
CA SER A 26 7.86 7.46 -14.05
C SER A 26 8.23 8.36 -12.88
N ASP A 27 7.29 8.64 -12.01
CA ASP A 27 7.49 9.50 -10.85
C ASP A 27 6.85 8.90 -9.60
N ILE A 28 7.31 9.33 -8.44
CA ILE A 28 6.75 8.95 -7.14
C ILE A 28 5.89 10.11 -6.65
N VAL A 29 4.62 9.83 -6.42
CA VAL A 29 3.67 10.81 -5.91
C VAL A 29 3.03 10.31 -4.62
N ILE A 30 2.67 11.25 -3.76
CA ILE A 30 1.92 10.99 -2.54
C ILE A 30 0.47 11.41 -2.79
N GLY A 31 -0.47 10.53 -2.45
CA GLY A 31 -1.89 10.80 -2.55
C GLY A 31 -2.64 10.49 -1.27
N GLU A 32 -3.89 10.89 -1.23
CA GLU A 32 -4.83 10.58 -0.17
C GLU A 32 -6.06 9.88 -0.74
N VAL A 33 -6.48 8.79 -0.11
CA VAL A 33 -7.69 8.05 -0.49
C VAL A 33 -8.92 8.86 -0.09
N ILE A 34 -9.68 9.33 -1.08
CA ILE A 34 -10.90 10.13 -0.84
C ILE A 34 -12.19 9.32 -0.99
N SER A 35 -12.13 8.17 -1.66
CA SER A 35 -13.23 7.21 -1.80
C SER A 35 -12.70 5.79 -1.92
N THR A 36 -13.48 4.81 -1.46
CA THR A 36 -13.17 3.37 -1.58
C THR A 36 -14.22 2.58 -2.35
N SER A 37 -15.25 3.24 -2.87
CA SER A 37 -16.31 2.58 -3.66
C SER A 37 -16.95 3.56 -4.65
N PRO A 38 -16.43 3.68 -5.88
CA PRO A 38 -15.14 3.19 -6.38
C PRO A 38 -13.95 3.89 -5.69
N TYR A 39 -12.76 3.31 -5.82
CA TYR A 39 -11.55 3.93 -5.31
C TYR A 39 -11.22 5.20 -6.05
N GLN A 40 -10.88 6.23 -5.29
CA GLN A 40 -10.38 7.50 -5.81
C GLN A 40 -9.26 8.00 -4.90
N ILE A 41 -8.14 8.39 -5.52
CA ILE A 41 -6.98 8.91 -4.82
C ILE A 41 -6.69 10.32 -5.33
N GLN A 42 -6.66 11.27 -4.41
CA GLN A 42 -6.30 12.65 -4.70
C GLN A 42 -4.79 12.83 -4.50
N VAL A 43 -4.07 13.22 -5.54
CA VAL A 43 -2.62 13.47 -5.53
C VAL A 43 -2.27 14.95 -5.48
N ASP A 44 -3.17 15.78 -5.92
CA ASP A 44 -3.09 17.24 -5.89
C ASP A 44 -4.51 17.80 -5.69
N PRO A 45 -4.72 18.98 -5.14
CA PRO A 45 -6.06 19.55 -4.96
C PRO A 45 -6.94 19.52 -6.21
N LYS A 46 -6.31 19.46 -7.40
CA LYS A 46 -7.00 19.45 -8.70
C LYS A 46 -6.95 18.09 -9.41
N ILE A 47 -6.21 17.11 -8.90
CA ILE A 47 -5.97 15.84 -9.60
C ILE A 47 -6.49 14.69 -8.76
N ILE A 48 -7.52 14.04 -9.25
CA ILE A 48 -8.12 12.83 -8.67
C ILE A 48 -7.90 11.68 -9.67
N ILE A 49 -7.28 10.61 -9.20
CA ILE A 49 -7.02 9.40 -9.98
C ILE A 49 -8.16 8.43 -9.71
N PRO A 50 -8.94 8.05 -10.74
CA PRO A 50 -10.02 7.07 -10.59
C PRO A 50 -9.48 5.64 -10.52
N GLU A 51 -10.30 4.72 -10.00
CA GLU A 51 -9.95 3.30 -9.84
C GLU A 51 -9.44 2.64 -11.13
N THR A 52 -9.98 3.01 -12.28
CA THR A 52 -9.56 2.48 -13.58
C THR A 52 -8.09 2.70 -13.92
N ASN A 53 -7.50 3.71 -13.31
CA ASN A 53 -6.09 4.07 -13.50
C ASN A 53 -5.20 3.66 -12.31
N LEU A 54 -5.76 2.93 -11.33
CA LEU A 54 -5.04 2.45 -10.15
C LEU A 54 -4.71 0.97 -10.28
N VAL A 55 -3.48 0.62 -9.95
CA VAL A 55 -3.01 -0.77 -9.83
C VAL A 55 -2.66 -1.01 -8.37
N PHE A 56 -3.45 -1.83 -7.70
CA PHE A 56 -3.25 -2.12 -6.28
C PHE A 56 -2.22 -3.23 -6.08
N THR A 57 -1.40 -3.08 -5.06
CA THR A 57 -0.47 -4.12 -4.60
C THR A 57 -1.09 -4.92 -3.47
N LYS A 58 -0.46 -6.05 -3.14
CA LYS A 58 -0.84 -6.86 -1.98
C LYS A 58 -0.81 -6.07 -0.67
N ASN A 59 0.07 -5.07 -0.56
CA ASN A 59 0.16 -4.23 0.64
C ASN A 59 -1.03 -3.30 0.83
N THR A 60 -1.86 -3.14 -0.20
CA THR A 60 -3.00 -2.21 -0.21
C THR A 60 -4.34 -2.90 -0.41
N THR A 61 -4.36 -4.23 -0.40
CA THR A 61 -5.56 -5.07 -0.54
C THR A 61 -5.64 -6.12 0.55
N ASP A 62 -6.83 -6.64 0.80
CA ASP A 62 -7.01 -7.80 1.68
C ASP A 62 -6.50 -9.06 1.00
N TRP A 63 -5.89 -9.94 1.77
CA TRP A 63 -5.37 -11.20 1.25
C TRP A 63 -5.32 -12.28 2.32
N THR A 64 -5.31 -13.53 1.89
CA THR A 64 -5.24 -14.69 2.78
C THR A 64 -3.80 -15.18 2.91
N ALA A 65 -3.30 -15.24 4.15
CA ALA A 65 -2.03 -15.85 4.49
C ALA A 65 -2.25 -17.29 4.99
N GLU A 66 -1.37 -18.20 4.57
CA GLU A 66 -1.23 -19.51 5.22
C GLU A 66 -0.04 -19.48 6.17
N ILE A 67 -0.29 -19.76 7.43
CA ILE A 67 0.71 -19.71 8.50
C ILE A 67 0.78 -21.11 9.14
N SER A 68 1.98 -21.65 9.33
CA SER A 68 2.20 -22.83 10.17
C SER A 68 2.23 -22.43 11.63
N VAL A 69 1.37 -23.04 12.41
CA VAL A 69 1.28 -22.82 13.85
C VAL A 69 1.73 -24.09 14.55
N ASP A 70 2.61 -23.93 15.53
CA ASP A 70 3.05 -24.98 16.46
C ASP A 70 3.01 -24.37 17.86
N HIS A 71 1.87 -24.52 18.51
CA HIS A 71 1.59 -23.90 19.79
C HIS A 71 0.78 -24.84 20.68
N VAL A 72 1.16 -24.91 21.94
CA VAL A 72 0.43 -25.64 22.97
C VAL A 72 -0.11 -24.64 23.97
N THR A 73 -1.38 -24.77 24.32
CA THR A 73 -1.98 -23.91 25.36
C THR A 73 -1.40 -24.24 26.73
N GLU A 74 -1.42 -23.25 27.62
CA GLU A 74 -1.00 -23.47 29.00
C GLU A 74 -1.89 -24.50 29.71
N ASN A 75 -1.29 -25.29 30.58
CA ASN A 75 -2.03 -26.18 31.47
C ASN A 75 -2.88 -25.35 32.43
N ARG A 76 -4.16 -25.58 32.42
CA ARG A 76 -5.07 -24.95 33.41
C ARG A 76 -5.97 -26.01 34.02
N ALA A 77 -6.07 -25.94 35.34
CA ALA A 77 -7.07 -26.63 36.14
C ALA A 77 -8.05 -25.61 36.68
N GLY A 78 -9.24 -26.01 37.02
CA GLY A 78 -10.23 -25.14 37.63
C GLY A 78 -11.41 -25.87 38.19
N GLY A 79 -12.32 -25.12 38.83
CA GLY A 79 -13.45 -25.67 39.53
C GLY A 79 -13.14 -26.01 41.00
N VAL A 80 -14.19 -26.30 41.78
CA VAL A 80 -14.11 -26.71 43.19
C VAL A 80 -15.16 -27.78 43.41
N GLY A 81 -14.80 -28.81 44.13
CA GLY A 81 -15.71 -29.92 44.42
C GLY A 81 -16.14 -30.69 43.21
N ALA A 82 -17.42 -30.93 43.03
CA ALA A 82 -17.96 -31.72 41.89
C ALA A 82 -17.76 -31.06 40.52
N ALA A 83 -17.36 -29.79 40.45
CA ALA A 83 -17.06 -29.05 39.22
C ALA A 83 -15.54 -28.97 38.95
N GLU A 84 -14.72 -29.66 39.71
CA GLU A 84 -13.26 -29.71 39.51
C GLU A 84 -12.93 -30.49 38.27
N TYR A 85 -12.04 -29.95 37.44
CA TYR A 85 -11.50 -30.60 36.23
C TYR A 85 -9.97 -30.66 36.28
N GLN A 86 -9.43 -31.73 35.73
CA GLN A 86 -7.98 -31.93 35.67
C GLN A 86 -7.31 -30.91 34.78
N SER A 87 -6.09 -30.54 35.16
CA SER A 87 -5.24 -29.70 34.31
C SER A 87 -4.97 -30.37 32.99
N HIS A 88 -5.27 -29.68 31.93
CA HIS A 88 -4.98 -30.14 30.56
C HIS A 88 -4.60 -28.96 29.68
N ASN A 89 -4.00 -29.29 28.52
CA ASN A 89 -3.66 -28.34 27.48
C ASN A 89 -4.25 -28.83 26.14
N HIS A 90 -4.16 -27.99 25.15
CA HIS A 90 -4.58 -28.30 23.80
C HIS A 90 -3.45 -27.95 22.82
N ASP A 91 -3.17 -28.89 21.92
CA ASP A 91 -2.28 -28.66 20.80
C ASP A 91 -2.99 -27.82 19.75
N TYR A 92 -2.37 -26.74 19.35
CA TYR A 92 -2.80 -25.91 18.23
C TYR A 92 -1.72 -25.93 17.15
N VAL A 93 -1.73 -27.00 16.35
CA VAL A 93 -0.67 -27.32 15.39
C VAL A 93 -1.25 -27.39 13.97
N GLY A 94 -0.43 -27.10 12.98
CA GLY A 94 -0.72 -27.28 11.56
C GLY A 94 -0.84 -25.95 10.80
N ARG A 95 -1.25 -26.07 9.54
CA ARG A 95 -1.46 -24.90 8.67
C ARG A 95 -2.81 -24.27 8.96
N LYS A 96 -2.79 -22.96 9.15
CA LYS A 96 -3.98 -22.15 9.39
C LYS A 96 -4.04 -21.03 8.36
N LYS A 97 -5.25 -20.71 7.92
CA LYS A 97 -5.51 -19.59 7.02
C LYS A 97 -5.97 -18.37 7.82
N PHE A 98 -5.34 -17.25 7.54
CA PHE A 98 -5.66 -15.96 8.14
C PHE A 98 -5.97 -14.96 7.06
N LEU A 99 -7.08 -14.25 7.20
CA LEU A 99 -7.40 -13.10 6.37
C LEU A 99 -6.70 -11.87 6.93
N ILE A 100 -5.83 -11.27 6.13
CA ILE A 100 -5.13 -10.04 6.46
C ILE A 100 -5.93 -8.86 5.91
N HIS A 101 -6.48 -8.05 6.80
CA HIS A 101 -7.25 -6.87 6.45
C HIS A 101 -6.32 -5.70 6.17
N ASN A 102 -5.95 -5.55 4.91
CA ASN A 102 -4.97 -4.57 4.49
C ASN A 102 -5.51 -3.55 3.48
N SER A 103 -6.80 -3.62 3.16
CA SER A 103 -7.46 -2.69 2.24
C SER A 103 -7.33 -1.24 2.70
N LEU A 104 -7.21 -0.36 1.74
CA LEU A 104 -7.17 1.09 1.96
C LEU A 104 -8.51 1.59 2.50
N LYS A 105 -8.43 2.63 3.33
CA LYS A 105 -9.57 3.36 3.89
C LYS A 105 -9.50 4.83 3.50
N VAL A 106 -10.65 5.48 3.48
CA VAL A 106 -10.72 6.93 3.26
C VAL A 106 -9.87 7.65 4.30
N GLY A 107 -9.05 8.60 3.85
CA GLY A 107 -8.07 9.32 4.66
C GLY A 107 -6.68 8.68 4.73
N ASP A 108 -6.50 7.46 4.19
CA ASP A 108 -5.16 6.87 4.08
C ASP A 108 -4.31 7.66 3.11
N LYS A 109 -3.10 7.98 3.53
CA LYS A 109 -2.08 8.51 2.64
C LYS A 109 -1.31 7.36 2.01
N VAL A 110 -1.08 7.45 0.71
CA VAL A 110 -0.48 6.38 -0.08
C VAL A 110 0.66 6.90 -0.94
N ILE A 111 1.61 6.02 -1.17
CA ILE A 111 2.72 6.23 -2.10
C ILE A 111 2.33 5.59 -3.42
N LEU A 112 2.36 6.39 -4.49
CA LEU A 112 2.07 5.93 -5.84
C LEU A 112 3.30 6.06 -6.72
N ILE A 113 3.45 5.13 -7.65
CA ILE A 113 4.41 5.21 -8.74
C ILE A 113 3.62 5.46 -10.01
N GLN A 114 3.86 6.61 -10.65
CA GLN A 114 3.29 6.92 -11.95
C GLN A 114 4.01 6.11 -13.02
N GLU A 115 3.26 5.37 -13.83
CA GLU A 115 3.82 4.65 -14.97
C GLU A 115 4.29 5.64 -16.05
N SER A 116 5.35 5.28 -16.76
CA SER A 116 5.81 6.05 -17.91
C SER A 116 4.67 6.19 -18.93
N GLY A 117 4.40 7.41 -19.37
CA GLY A 117 3.23 7.74 -20.19
C GLY A 117 2.02 8.24 -19.39
N GLY A 118 2.07 8.20 -18.06
CA GLY A 118 1.11 8.88 -17.16
C GLY A 118 -0.30 8.30 -17.11
N GLN A 119 -0.51 7.09 -17.66
CA GLN A 119 -1.85 6.51 -17.76
C GLN A 119 -2.28 5.76 -16.48
N ARG A 120 -1.35 5.12 -15.79
CA ARG A 120 -1.63 4.30 -14.61
C ARG A 120 -0.73 4.67 -13.44
N TYR A 121 -1.24 4.37 -12.24
CA TYR A 121 -0.54 4.59 -10.99
C TYR A 121 -0.55 3.31 -10.18
N ILE A 122 0.62 2.82 -9.83
CA ILE A 122 0.78 1.68 -8.93
C ILE A 122 0.69 2.22 -7.50
N VAL A 123 -0.29 1.74 -6.75
CA VAL A 123 -0.42 2.04 -5.32
C VAL A 123 0.51 1.11 -4.56
N LEU A 124 1.70 1.60 -4.25
CA LEU A 124 2.79 0.79 -3.70
C LEU A 124 2.49 0.37 -2.26
N ASP A 125 2.22 1.36 -1.41
CA ASP A 125 1.96 1.15 0.01
C ASP A 125 1.27 2.37 0.63
N ARG A 126 0.85 2.22 1.89
CA ARG A 126 0.42 3.34 2.72
C ARG A 126 1.61 4.11 3.25
N TRP A 127 1.45 5.41 3.39
CA TRP A 127 2.32 6.18 4.26
C TRP A 127 2.14 5.69 5.70
N TYR A 128 3.22 5.68 6.48
CA TYR A 128 3.18 5.23 7.86
C TYR A 128 2.03 5.87 8.66
N ASN A 129 1.15 5.03 9.19
CA ASN A 129 0.08 5.44 10.09
C ASN A 129 0.17 4.62 11.38
N PRO A 130 0.71 5.20 12.48
CA PRO A 130 0.95 4.49 13.73
C PRO A 130 -0.33 4.02 14.43
N ASN A 131 -1.46 4.64 14.14
CA ASN A 131 -2.74 4.31 14.78
C ASN A 131 -3.56 3.28 13.99
N ARG A 132 -3.00 2.78 12.89
CA ARG A 132 -3.65 1.77 12.09
C ARG A 132 -3.23 0.38 12.55
N GLY A 133 -3.92 -0.15 13.47
CA GLY A 133 -3.81 -1.51 13.96
C GLY A 133 -5.19 -2.05 14.28
N CYS A 134 -5.29 -3.23 14.87
CA CYS A 134 -6.50 -3.65 15.55
C CYS A 134 -6.84 -2.58 16.58
N THR A 135 -7.68 -1.64 16.23
CA THR A 135 -8.34 -0.85 17.24
C THR A 135 -9.22 -1.82 18.01
N THR A 136 -8.73 -2.29 19.12
CA THR A 136 -9.61 -2.81 20.15
C THR A 136 -10.77 -1.85 20.24
N LYS A 137 -11.96 -2.38 20.14
CA LYS A 137 -13.27 -1.78 20.23
C LYS A 137 -13.34 -0.52 21.07
#